data_75cf087b6eaac23e5d137e558c9bfd7c
#
_entry.id   75cf087b6eaac23e5d137e558c9bfd7c
#
_cell.length_a   1.000
_cell.length_b   1.000
_cell.length_c   1.000
_cell.angle_alpha   90.00
_cell.angle_beta   90.00
_cell.angle_gamma   90.00
#
_symmetry.space_group_name_H-M   'P 1'
#
loop_
_entity.id
_entity.type
_entity.pdbx_description
1 polymer ?
#
loop_
_entity_poly.entity_id
_entity_poly.type
_entity_poly.pdbx_seq_one_letter_code
_entity_poly.pdbx_strand_id
1 'polypeptide(L)'
;MANYEATRYDFTGANLTGIEGIPTATIVPWSSSSVPSGFLECDGSAVSRSTYSALFAIVGTTYGSGDGASTFNLPNLSDRIAMGKSNNKALASTAGAETVTSTGNVGGSTANATLSTAQLASHPHPGGASTPPHSGDQFQANSPGPRRVNTASTGNAGSGQGHSHNMSANFSGDATSVLQPYLTIIYIIKT
;
A
#
# COMPACT_ATOMS: atom_id res chain seq x y z
N MET A 1 64.89 42.26 -24.96
CA MET A 1 63.44 42.27 -24.75
C MET A 1 62.92 40.94 -25.23
N ALA A 2 62.49 40.09 -24.30
CA ALA A 2 61.93 38.81 -24.65
C ALA A 2 60.52 39.02 -25.27
N ASN A 3 60.35 38.57 -26.50
CA ASN A 3 59.03 38.53 -27.14
C ASN A 3 58.12 37.59 -26.35
N TYR A 4 57.17 38.12 -25.65
CA TYR A 4 56.01 37.40 -25.17
C TYR A 4 55.10 37.14 -26.38
N GLU A 5 55.35 36.08 -27.14
CA GLU A 5 54.38 35.53 -28.03
C GLU A 5 53.30 34.93 -27.11
N ALA A 6 52.12 35.56 -27.09
CA ALA A 6 50.94 35.02 -26.51
C ALA A 6 50.64 33.70 -27.26
N THR A 7 51.11 32.59 -26.73
CA THR A 7 50.70 31.25 -27.19
C THR A 7 49.21 31.17 -27.01
N ARG A 8 48.49 31.38 -28.09
CA ARG A 8 47.03 31.18 -28.14
C ARG A 8 46.81 29.69 -27.94
N TYR A 9 46.50 29.30 -26.72
CA TYR A 9 46.06 27.93 -26.48
C TYR A 9 44.68 27.78 -27.14
N ASP A 10 44.68 27.12 -28.28
CA ASP A 10 43.45 26.75 -28.97
C ASP A 10 42.85 25.57 -28.18
N PHE A 11 41.90 25.85 -27.29
CA PHE A 11 41.16 24.87 -26.53
C PHE A 11 40.11 24.16 -27.39
N THR A 12 40.52 23.66 -28.57
CA THR A 12 39.72 22.67 -29.26
C THR A 12 39.89 21.35 -28.50
N GLY A 13 38.80 20.73 -28.11
CA GLY A 13 38.80 19.51 -27.30
C GLY A 13 39.65 18.33 -27.87
N ALA A 14 40.21 18.49 -29.12
CA ALA A 14 41.09 17.55 -29.76
C ALA A 14 42.55 17.56 -29.22
N ASN A 15 43.01 18.68 -28.60
CA ASN A 15 44.39 18.85 -28.15
C ASN A 15 44.59 18.84 -26.63
N LEU A 16 43.53 18.58 -25.88
CA LEU A 16 43.58 18.49 -24.43
C LEU A 16 43.78 17.02 -24.03
N THR A 17 45.04 16.57 -24.06
CA THR A 17 45.39 15.26 -23.47
C THR A 17 45.47 15.41 -21.96
N GLY A 18 44.70 14.61 -21.23
CA GLY A 18 44.66 14.59 -19.74
C GLY A 18 43.51 15.34 -19.10
N ILE A 19 42.59 15.96 -19.88
CA ILE A 19 41.28 16.30 -19.36
C ILE A 19 40.40 15.06 -19.53
N GLU A 20 40.24 14.32 -18.46
CA GLU A 20 39.24 13.27 -18.43
C GLU A 20 37.87 13.93 -18.57
N GLY A 21 37.20 13.69 -19.67
CA GLY A 21 35.80 14.04 -19.86
C GLY A 21 34.92 13.32 -18.85
N ILE A 22 33.61 13.31 -19.05
CA ILE A 22 32.68 12.54 -18.23
C ILE A 22 33.13 11.08 -18.25
N PRO A 23 33.44 10.45 -17.08
CA PRO A 23 33.85 9.05 -17.02
C PRO A 23 32.80 8.11 -17.61
N THR A 24 33.25 7.03 -18.26
CA THR A 24 32.37 5.95 -18.72
C THR A 24 31.50 5.44 -17.56
N ALA A 25 30.26 5.09 -17.83
CA ALA A 25 29.22 4.69 -16.88
C ALA A 25 28.65 5.81 -16.00
N THR A 26 29.03 7.08 -16.19
CA THR A 26 28.34 8.20 -15.56
C THR A 26 26.95 8.34 -16.14
N ILE A 27 25.95 8.42 -15.26
CA ILE A 27 24.54 8.64 -15.63
C ILE A 27 24.21 10.10 -15.37
N VAL A 28 23.63 10.75 -16.37
CA VAL A 28 23.21 12.16 -16.29
C VAL A 28 21.77 12.31 -16.80
N PRO A 29 20.99 13.26 -16.23
CA PRO A 29 19.69 13.64 -16.80
C PRO A 29 19.90 14.41 -18.11
N TRP A 30 19.00 14.21 -19.08
CA TRP A 30 19.06 14.82 -20.40
C TRP A 30 17.68 15.31 -20.83
N SER A 31 17.60 16.55 -21.31
CA SER A 31 16.32 17.22 -21.58
C SER A 31 15.80 17.07 -23.01
N SER A 32 16.49 16.31 -23.88
CA SER A 32 16.08 16.05 -25.26
C SER A 32 15.87 14.56 -25.48
N SER A 33 14.93 14.20 -26.36
CA SER A 33 14.74 12.83 -26.82
C SER A 33 15.86 12.32 -27.75
N SER A 34 16.69 13.21 -28.26
CA SER A 34 17.84 12.85 -29.10
C SER A 34 19.07 12.64 -28.23
N VAL A 35 19.50 11.39 -28.10
CA VAL A 35 20.67 11.00 -27.30
C VAL A 35 21.96 11.45 -28.02
N PRO A 36 22.86 12.19 -27.35
CA PRO A 36 24.09 12.65 -27.96
C PRO A 36 25.08 11.49 -28.21
N SER A 37 25.97 11.67 -29.16
CA SER A 37 27.04 10.71 -29.47
C SER A 37 27.86 10.40 -28.21
N GLY A 38 28.23 9.13 -28.01
CA GLY A 38 28.98 8.67 -26.84
C GLY A 38 28.14 8.44 -25.59
N PHE A 39 26.81 8.45 -25.73
CA PHE A 39 25.87 8.10 -24.67
C PHE A 39 24.82 7.14 -25.19
N LEU A 40 24.18 6.43 -24.26
CA LEU A 40 23.01 5.59 -24.49
C LEU A 40 21.90 5.97 -23.52
N GLU A 41 20.66 5.78 -23.90
CA GLU A 41 19.52 5.98 -23.01
C GLU A 41 19.45 4.88 -21.94
N CYS A 42 19.09 5.26 -20.73
CA CYS A 42 18.92 4.32 -19.61
C CYS A 42 17.49 3.74 -19.62
N ASP A 43 17.14 3.01 -20.68
CA ASP A 43 15.83 2.43 -20.93
C ASP A 43 15.74 0.91 -20.63
N GLY A 44 16.86 0.31 -20.17
CA GLY A 44 16.96 -1.13 -19.91
C GLY A 44 17.27 -1.98 -21.14
N SER A 45 17.52 -1.38 -22.28
CA SER A 45 17.87 -2.09 -23.53
C SER A 45 19.08 -2.98 -23.36
N ALA A 46 19.09 -4.09 -24.10
CA ALA A 46 20.25 -4.97 -24.21
C ALA A 46 21.20 -4.45 -25.30
N VAL A 47 22.47 -4.24 -24.94
CA VAL A 47 23.51 -3.72 -25.83
C VAL A 47 24.70 -4.67 -25.91
N SER A 48 25.48 -4.58 -27.02
CA SER A 48 26.60 -5.47 -27.29
C SER A 48 27.76 -5.25 -26.31
N ARG A 49 28.26 -6.34 -25.70
CA ARG A 49 29.46 -6.34 -24.84
C ARG A 49 30.71 -5.95 -25.60
N SER A 50 30.82 -6.35 -26.87
CA SER A 50 31.99 -6.04 -27.70
C SER A 50 32.02 -4.59 -28.14
N THR A 51 30.87 -4.04 -28.55
CA THR A 51 30.77 -2.65 -28.98
C THR A 51 30.97 -1.68 -27.81
N TYR A 52 30.42 -2.00 -26.65
CA TYR A 52 30.47 -1.17 -25.44
C TYR A 52 31.34 -1.81 -24.36
N SER A 53 32.51 -2.34 -24.76
CA SER A 53 33.38 -3.09 -23.87
C SER A 53 33.86 -2.30 -22.65
N ALA A 54 34.15 -1.00 -22.81
CA ALA A 54 34.52 -0.12 -21.70
C ALA A 54 33.39 0.04 -20.69
N LEU A 55 32.15 0.23 -21.16
CA LEU A 55 30.98 0.29 -20.30
C LEU A 55 30.71 -1.05 -19.62
N PHE A 56 30.79 -2.15 -20.36
CA PHE A 56 30.61 -3.49 -19.81
C PHE A 56 31.64 -3.83 -18.73
N ALA A 57 32.89 -3.37 -18.88
CA ALA A 57 33.93 -3.58 -17.87
C ALA A 57 33.56 -2.94 -16.51
N ILE A 58 32.77 -1.88 -16.50
CA ILE A 58 32.36 -1.16 -15.29
C ILE A 58 31.05 -1.72 -14.74
N VAL A 59 30.02 -1.84 -15.57
CA VAL A 59 28.67 -2.20 -15.10
C VAL A 59 28.42 -3.70 -15.07
N GLY A 60 29.15 -4.47 -15.90
CA GLY A 60 28.96 -5.91 -16.00
C GLY A 60 27.52 -6.30 -16.32
N THR A 61 26.99 -7.25 -15.58
CA THR A 61 25.60 -7.70 -15.67
C THR A 61 24.73 -7.17 -14.53
N THR A 62 25.15 -6.12 -13.86
CA THR A 62 24.46 -5.55 -12.68
C THR A 62 23.00 -5.19 -12.97
N TYR A 63 22.70 -4.71 -14.17
CA TYR A 63 21.35 -4.31 -14.59
C TYR A 63 20.65 -5.36 -15.45
N GLY A 64 21.30 -6.49 -15.70
CA GLY A 64 20.79 -7.65 -16.44
C GLY A 64 21.81 -8.24 -17.38
N SER A 65 21.72 -9.54 -17.61
CA SER A 65 22.69 -10.33 -18.40
C SER A 65 22.46 -10.25 -19.91
N GLY A 66 21.41 -9.56 -20.37
CA GLY A 66 21.03 -9.59 -21.79
C GLY A 66 20.68 -11.00 -22.25
N ASP A 67 21.30 -11.44 -23.35
CA ASP A 67 21.19 -12.81 -23.86
C ASP A 67 22.05 -13.83 -23.10
N GLY A 68 22.73 -13.39 -22.07
CA GLY A 68 23.64 -14.21 -21.26
C GLY A 68 25.05 -14.34 -21.83
N ALA A 69 25.28 -14.05 -23.13
CA ALA A 69 26.55 -14.30 -23.82
C ALA A 69 27.18 -13.04 -24.42
N SER A 70 26.46 -12.37 -25.31
CA SER A 70 27.00 -11.29 -26.17
C SER A 70 26.49 -9.91 -25.80
N THR A 71 25.42 -9.83 -25.01
CA THR A 71 24.78 -8.56 -24.62
C THR A 71 24.72 -8.41 -23.09
N PHE A 72 24.47 -7.19 -22.64
CA PHE A 72 24.15 -6.84 -21.25
C PHE A 72 23.11 -5.72 -21.25
N ASN A 73 22.32 -5.61 -20.16
CA ASN A 73 21.30 -4.58 -20.08
C ASN A 73 21.84 -3.29 -19.51
N LEU A 74 21.37 -2.19 -20.05
CA LEU A 74 21.53 -0.85 -19.50
C LEU A 74 20.64 -0.68 -18.24
N PRO A 75 20.96 0.26 -17.35
CA PRO A 75 20.04 0.68 -16.32
C PRO A 75 18.67 1.05 -16.92
N ASN A 76 17.58 0.70 -16.25
CA ASN A 76 16.25 1.14 -16.65
C ASN A 76 15.76 2.20 -15.66
N LEU A 77 15.76 3.46 -16.10
CA LEU A 77 15.26 4.63 -15.35
C LEU A 77 13.94 5.18 -15.90
N SER A 78 13.32 4.48 -16.88
CA SER A 78 11.97 4.84 -17.34
C SER A 78 10.97 4.68 -16.19
N ASP A 79 10.20 5.71 -15.94
CA ASP A 79 9.22 5.79 -14.84
C ASP A 79 9.81 5.53 -13.44
N ARG A 80 11.10 5.83 -13.25
CA ARG A 80 11.81 5.60 -11.99
C ARG A 80 12.60 6.83 -11.55
N ILE A 81 12.67 7.00 -10.25
CA ILE A 81 13.51 8.01 -9.60
C ILE A 81 14.82 7.32 -9.19
N ALA A 82 15.96 7.91 -9.60
CA ALA A 82 17.26 7.44 -9.14
C ALA A 82 17.42 7.68 -7.63
N MET A 83 17.76 6.63 -6.90
CA MET A 83 17.96 6.68 -5.45
C MET A 83 19.37 6.21 -5.09
N GLY A 84 20.00 6.86 -4.12
CA GLY A 84 21.30 6.45 -3.60
C GLY A 84 21.26 5.05 -3.00
N LYS A 85 22.28 4.22 -3.33
CA LYS A 85 22.50 2.91 -2.69
C LYS A 85 22.75 3.08 -1.19
N SER A 86 22.26 2.12 -0.39
CA SER A 86 22.53 2.03 1.04
C SER A 86 22.70 0.56 1.46
N ASN A 87 22.97 0.32 2.74
CA ASN A 87 23.03 -1.06 3.26
C ASN A 87 21.67 -1.80 3.14
N ASN A 88 20.56 -1.07 3.13
CA ASN A 88 19.21 -1.63 3.00
C ASN A 88 18.69 -1.63 1.57
N LYS A 89 19.39 -1.00 0.64
CA LYS A 89 19.03 -0.87 -0.77
C LYS A 89 20.27 -1.16 -1.63
N ALA A 90 20.32 -2.36 -2.17
CA ALA A 90 21.42 -2.77 -3.05
C ALA A 90 21.42 -1.96 -4.36
N LEU A 91 22.58 -1.89 -5.02
CA LEU A 91 22.66 -1.36 -6.37
C LEU A 91 21.75 -2.16 -7.31
N ALA A 92 21.09 -1.47 -8.24
CA ALA A 92 20.12 -2.01 -9.19
C ALA A 92 18.83 -2.60 -8.58
N SER A 93 18.62 -2.49 -7.26
CA SER A 93 17.33 -2.86 -6.66
C SER A 93 16.23 -1.89 -7.08
N THR A 94 15.04 -2.43 -7.34
CA THR A 94 13.84 -1.65 -7.70
C THR A 94 12.75 -1.87 -6.67
N ALA A 95 12.03 -0.83 -6.32
CA ALA A 95 10.87 -0.87 -5.44
C ALA A 95 10.02 0.39 -5.62
N GLY A 96 8.87 0.41 -4.98
CA GLY A 96 7.93 1.52 -5.03
C GLY A 96 6.68 1.17 -5.83
N ALA A 97 5.70 2.04 -5.76
CA ALA A 97 4.45 1.95 -6.50
C ALA A 97 3.97 3.36 -6.85
N GLU A 98 3.29 3.49 -7.96
CA GLU A 98 2.69 4.76 -8.42
C GLU A 98 1.34 5.03 -7.78
N THR A 99 0.69 3.98 -7.31
CA THR A 99 -0.61 4.06 -6.66
C THR A 99 -0.61 3.28 -5.36
N VAL A 100 -1.46 3.68 -4.45
CA VAL A 100 -1.80 2.93 -3.24
C VAL A 100 -3.29 2.68 -3.22
N THR A 101 -3.66 1.43 -2.95
CA THR A 101 -5.05 1.06 -2.66
C THR A 101 -5.18 0.79 -1.17
N SER A 102 -6.04 1.54 -0.51
CA SER A 102 -6.30 1.30 0.90
C SER A 102 -7.32 0.16 1.03
N THR A 103 -6.88 -0.94 1.61
CA THR A 103 -7.74 -2.08 1.91
C THR A 103 -7.63 -2.42 3.39
N GLY A 104 -8.71 -2.84 3.97
CA GLY A 104 -8.71 -3.24 5.37
C GLY A 104 -9.98 -3.98 5.76
N ASN A 105 -9.89 -4.73 6.83
CA ASN A 105 -11.04 -5.34 7.47
C ASN A 105 -11.38 -4.55 8.73
N VAL A 106 -12.62 -4.13 8.83
CA VAL A 106 -13.19 -3.67 10.10
C VAL A 106 -13.83 -4.87 10.75
N GLY A 107 -13.15 -5.44 11.72
CA GLY A 107 -13.64 -6.60 12.46
C GLY A 107 -13.70 -6.29 13.95
N GLY A 108 -14.54 -7.01 14.63
CA GLY A 108 -14.67 -6.88 16.07
C GLY A 108 -16.00 -7.45 16.55
N SER A 109 -16.24 -7.34 17.83
CA SER A 109 -17.53 -7.62 18.44
C SER A 109 -17.95 -6.42 19.29
N THR A 110 -19.24 -6.19 19.36
CA THR A 110 -19.76 -5.25 20.35
C THR A 110 -19.54 -5.83 21.76
N ALA A 111 -19.36 -4.96 22.74
CA ALA A 111 -19.36 -5.42 24.12
C ALA A 111 -20.70 -6.11 24.45
N ASN A 112 -20.66 -7.08 25.36
CA ASN A 112 -21.87 -7.72 25.84
C ASN A 112 -22.82 -6.67 26.39
N ALA A 113 -24.04 -6.65 25.88
CA ALA A 113 -25.10 -5.77 26.34
C ALA A 113 -26.27 -6.62 26.87
N THR A 114 -26.79 -6.25 28.02
CA THR A 114 -28.07 -6.76 28.55
C THR A 114 -29.15 -5.73 28.28
N LEU A 115 -30.27 -6.19 27.79
CA LEU A 115 -31.42 -5.30 27.61
C LEU A 115 -31.96 -4.89 28.97
N SER A 116 -32.09 -3.58 29.21
CA SER A 116 -32.81 -3.06 30.33
C SER A 116 -34.34 -3.15 30.09
N THR A 117 -35.13 -3.10 31.13
CA THR A 117 -36.60 -3.13 31.02
C THR A 117 -37.12 -2.00 30.13
N ALA A 118 -36.44 -0.85 30.14
CA ALA A 118 -36.84 0.31 29.33
C ALA A 118 -36.60 0.10 27.82
N GLN A 119 -35.73 -0.87 27.47
CA GLN A 119 -35.41 -1.20 26.05
C GLN A 119 -36.30 -2.30 25.49
N LEU A 120 -37.12 -2.95 26.38
CA LEU A 120 -38.10 -3.93 25.95
C LEU A 120 -39.36 -3.19 25.50
N ALA A 121 -39.93 -3.65 24.39
CA ALA A 121 -41.26 -3.15 23.98
C ALA A 121 -42.30 -3.46 25.05
N SER A 122 -43.11 -2.46 25.37
CA SER A 122 -44.22 -2.68 26.29
C SER A 122 -45.20 -3.67 25.69
N HIS A 123 -45.42 -4.80 26.39
CA HIS A 123 -46.37 -5.81 25.96
C HIS A 123 -47.17 -6.33 27.17
N PRO A 124 -48.48 -6.54 27.02
CA PRO A 124 -49.31 -7.09 28.11
C PRO A 124 -49.07 -8.61 28.20
N HIS A 125 -48.95 -9.09 29.41
CA HIS A 125 -49.12 -10.50 29.70
C HIS A 125 -50.56 -10.73 30.11
N PRO A 126 -51.42 -11.36 29.29
CA PRO A 126 -52.72 -11.79 29.78
C PRO A 126 -52.46 -12.81 30.88
N GLY A 127 -52.81 -12.47 32.08
CA GLY A 127 -52.68 -13.37 33.22
C GLY A 127 -53.43 -14.67 32.87
N GLY A 128 -52.70 -15.73 32.74
CA GLY A 128 -53.31 -17.04 32.58
C GLY A 128 -54.18 -17.31 33.82
N ALA A 129 -55.45 -17.28 33.66
CA ALA A 129 -56.32 -17.83 34.62
C ALA A 129 -56.11 -19.35 34.62
N SER A 130 -55.14 -19.81 35.35
CA SER A 130 -55.05 -21.23 35.66
C SER A 130 -56.06 -21.50 36.75
N THR A 131 -57.22 -21.84 36.37
CA THR A 131 -58.09 -22.61 37.24
C THR A 131 -57.75 -24.09 37.01
N PRO A 132 -56.97 -24.70 37.85
CA PRO A 132 -57.08 -26.18 37.93
C PRO A 132 -58.43 -26.49 38.49
N PRO A 133 -59.16 -27.40 37.90
CA PRO A 133 -60.37 -27.96 38.61
C PRO A 133 -59.85 -28.80 39.74
N HIS A 134 -59.80 -28.23 40.92
CA HIS A 134 -59.79 -29.07 42.10
C HIS A 134 -61.18 -29.60 42.24
N SER A 135 -61.33 -30.91 41.93
CA SER A 135 -62.50 -31.68 42.30
C SER A 135 -62.56 -31.73 43.84
N GLY A 136 -63.36 -30.84 44.42
CA GLY A 136 -63.61 -30.86 45.86
C GLY A 136 -64.07 -29.53 46.48
N ASP A 137 -63.83 -28.40 45.86
CA ASP A 137 -64.34 -27.15 46.44
C ASP A 137 -65.63 -26.72 45.76
N GLN A 138 -66.69 -26.94 46.54
CA GLN A 138 -67.98 -26.34 46.18
C GLN A 138 -67.88 -24.86 46.32
N PHE A 139 -67.95 -24.14 45.16
CA PHE A 139 -68.14 -22.70 45.14
C PHE A 139 -69.45 -22.39 45.82
N GLN A 140 -69.40 -22.01 47.09
CA GLN A 140 -70.54 -21.34 47.71
C GLN A 140 -70.66 -19.91 47.17
N ALA A 141 -71.64 -19.71 46.32
CA ALA A 141 -71.91 -18.43 45.59
C ALA A 141 -72.40 -17.29 46.52
N ASN A 142 -72.21 -17.41 47.83
CA ASN A 142 -72.77 -16.42 48.73
C ASN A 142 -71.88 -16.08 49.94
N SER A 143 -70.61 -15.95 49.77
CA SER A 143 -69.70 -15.42 50.80
C SER A 143 -69.27 -13.99 50.45
N PRO A 144 -69.57 -12.98 51.26
CA PRO A 144 -69.11 -11.62 51.07
C PRO A 144 -67.66 -11.42 51.57
N GLY A 145 -66.77 -12.29 51.18
CA GLY A 145 -65.36 -12.19 51.51
C GLY A 145 -64.56 -11.56 50.36
N PRO A 146 -63.47 -10.83 50.68
CA PRO A 146 -62.66 -10.21 49.63
C PRO A 146 -62.14 -11.29 48.70
N ARG A 147 -62.41 -11.12 47.38
CA ARG A 147 -61.85 -11.93 46.32
C ARG A 147 -60.33 -11.92 46.47
N ARG A 148 -59.75 -13.07 46.77
CA ARG A 148 -58.31 -13.20 46.66
C ARG A 148 -57.94 -13.12 45.18
N VAL A 149 -57.45 -11.99 44.79
CA VAL A 149 -56.77 -11.87 43.49
C VAL A 149 -55.47 -12.59 43.66
N ASN A 150 -55.38 -13.81 43.12
CA ASN A 150 -54.09 -14.49 43.03
C ASN A 150 -53.26 -13.73 42.03
N THR A 151 -52.44 -12.83 42.49
CA THR A 151 -51.40 -12.20 41.71
C THR A 151 -50.29 -13.25 41.51
N ALA A 152 -50.55 -14.25 40.68
CA ALA A 152 -49.50 -15.14 40.23
C ALA A 152 -48.51 -14.28 39.46
N SER A 153 -47.41 -13.98 40.06
CA SER A 153 -46.27 -13.40 39.35
C SER A 153 -45.91 -14.33 38.22
N THR A 154 -46.00 -13.86 37.01
CA THR A 154 -45.37 -14.54 35.89
C THR A 154 -43.87 -14.56 36.20
N GLY A 155 -43.28 -15.74 36.36
CA GLY A 155 -41.83 -15.83 36.59
C GLY A 155 -41.03 -15.06 35.56
N ASN A 156 -39.84 -14.66 35.94
CA ASN A 156 -38.94 -13.97 35.04
C ASN A 156 -38.71 -14.79 33.77
N ALA A 157 -39.07 -14.25 32.63
CA ALA A 157 -38.74 -14.83 31.34
C ALA A 157 -37.37 -14.30 30.90
N GLY A 158 -36.51 -15.22 30.48
CA GLY A 158 -35.15 -14.91 30.05
C GLY A 158 -34.12 -14.99 31.19
N SER A 159 -32.87 -15.25 30.83
CA SER A 159 -31.77 -15.43 31.78
C SER A 159 -31.01 -14.13 32.10
N GLY A 160 -31.35 -13.01 31.46
CA GLY A 160 -30.61 -11.73 31.60
C GLY A 160 -29.19 -11.81 31.07
N GLN A 161 -28.89 -12.78 30.21
CA GLN A 161 -27.55 -12.96 29.66
C GLN A 161 -27.27 -11.87 28.62
N GLY A 162 -26.07 -11.30 28.71
CA GLY A 162 -25.57 -10.39 27.69
C GLY A 162 -25.30 -11.13 26.37
N HIS A 163 -25.53 -10.44 25.28
CA HIS A 163 -25.16 -10.94 23.95
C HIS A 163 -24.32 -9.87 23.21
N SER A 164 -23.52 -10.35 22.26
CA SER A 164 -22.68 -9.48 21.42
C SER A 164 -22.99 -9.73 19.95
N HIS A 165 -22.75 -8.75 19.13
CA HIS A 165 -22.83 -8.88 17.68
C HIS A 165 -21.43 -8.85 17.08
N ASN A 166 -21.14 -9.82 16.23
CA ASN A 166 -19.92 -9.76 15.41
C ASN A 166 -20.15 -8.74 14.30
N MET A 167 -19.20 -7.85 14.15
CA MET A 167 -19.15 -6.91 13.02
C MET A 167 -17.97 -7.26 12.16
N SER A 168 -18.19 -7.50 10.87
CA SER A 168 -17.14 -7.62 9.87
C SER A 168 -17.51 -6.83 8.64
N ALA A 169 -16.63 -6.00 8.19
CA ALA A 169 -16.76 -5.27 6.93
C ALA A 169 -15.39 -5.22 6.25
N ASN A 170 -15.38 -5.39 4.94
CA ASN A 170 -14.21 -5.15 4.13
C ASN A 170 -14.30 -3.73 3.60
N PHE A 171 -13.24 -2.98 3.80
CA PHE A 171 -13.06 -1.68 3.16
C PHE A 171 -12.10 -1.85 1.98
N SER A 172 -12.52 -1.42 0.80
CA SER A 172 -11.68 -1.30 -0.38
C SER A 172 -11.84 0.11 -0.91
N GLY A 173 -10.78 0.89 -0.87
CA GLY A 173 -10.74 2.21 -1.48
C GLY A 173 -10.27 2.13 -2.93
N ASP A 174 -10.53 3.18 -3.69
CA ASP A 174 -9.98 3.35 -5.02
C ASP A 174 -8.46 3.54 -4.99
N ALA A 175 -7.80 3.10 -6.05
CA ALA A 175 -6.37 3.33 -6.20
C ALA A 175 -6.11 4.84 -6.32
N THR A 176 -5.30 5.37 -5.42
CA THR A 176 -4.93 6.78 -5.42
C THR A 176 -3.48 6.93 -5.85
N SER A 177 -3.19 7.86 -6.76
CA SER A 177 -1.81 8.19 -7.14
C SER A 177 -1.05 8.75 -5.95
N VAL A 178 0.15 8.22 -5.73
CA VAL A 178 1.11 8.74 -4.74
C VAL A 178 2.29 9.45 -5.40
N LEU A 179 2.19 9.65 -6.72
CA LEU A 179 3.19 10.40 -7.45
C LEU A 179 3.11 11.88 -7.09
N GLN A 180 4.25 12.47 -6.81
CA GLN A 180 4.39 13.91 -6.67
C GLN A 180 4.38 14.57 -8.07
N PRO A 181 4.07 15.88 -8.19
CA PRO A 181 4.24 16.58 -9.45
C PRO A 181 5.65 16.36 -10.00
N TYR A 182 5.77 15.97 -11.27
CA TYR A 182 7.03 15.63 -11.90
C TYR A 182 7.13 16.22 -13.31
N LEU A 183 8.36 16.35 -13.80
CA LEU A 183 8.69 16.65 -15.18
C LEU A 183 9.50 15.49 -15.72
N THR A 184 9.08 14.92 -16.85
CA THR A 184 9.80 13.81 -17.49
C THR A 184 10.99 14.32 -18.29
N ILE A 185 12.12 13.68 -18.06
CA ILE A 185 13.37 13.81 -18.84
C ILE A 185 13.92 12.40 -19.02
N ILE A 186 14.83 12.21 -19.96
CA ILE A 186 15.53 10.93 -20.06
C ILE A 186 16.81 10.94 -19.22
N TYR A 187 17.28 9.75 -18.84
CA TYR A 187 18.61 9.56 -18.30
C TYR A 187 19.49 8.89 -19.34
N ILE A 188 20.70 9.36 -19.46
CA ILE A 188 21.67 8.81 -20.41
C ILE A 188 22.94 8.38 -19.68
N ILE A 189 23.58 7.33 -20.18
CA ILE A 189 24.82 6.75 -19.62
C ILE A 189 25.96 6.96 -20.62
N LYS A 190 27.10 7.39 -20.13
CA LYS A 190 28.32 7.54 -20.93
C LYS A 190 28.89 6.18 -21.32
N THR A 191 29.13 6.00 -22.63
CA THR A 191 29.76 4.78 -23.21
C THR A 191 31.26 4.86 -23.28
#